data_8daca4303a563948fb126199f79ca2d8
#
_entry.id   8daca4303a563948fb126199f79ca2d8
#
_cell.length_a   1.000
_cell.length_b   1.000
_cell.length_c   1.000
_cell.angle_alpha   90.00
_cell.angle_beta   90.00
_cell.angle_gamma   90.00
#
_symmetry.space_group_name_H-M   'P 1'
#
loop_
_entity.id
_entity.type
_entity.pdbx_description
1 polymer ?
#
loop_
_entity_poly.entity_id
_entity_poly.type
_entity_poly.pdbx_seq_one_letter_code
_entity_poly.pdbx_strand_id
1 'polypeptide(L)'
;MSNRDIIVIGGSSGATAPLKQILADLHPDVPAAVFIVLHLPAQGIGILSTVAAGAGRLPVHQATDGMKFERGHVYLGAPDHHLLLSGDHIRLGRGPRENMVRPAIDALFRSAALHHGPRVIGVVLSGLLSDGAAGLNAIKRCGGMTIVQDPLEAIAAEMPQRALEAATADLCVPAARLGDVLSELAREAPGAALPIAPDIRLEVEIAAGERIGSAILADIADPAALTCPACGGVLSDVKEAHPMRFRCQVGHAYTADALAKEQEGQVDEALRVALRIIDERAELVQRMAADGRRNGRPAIAEMYALRAAEYREYADMIRRVVLQSLDLPNR
;
A
#
# COMPACT_ATOMS: atom_id res chain seq x y z
N MET A 1 30.58 19.23 3.67
CA MET A 1 29.51 19.32 2.65
C MET A 1 28.47 18.28 3.00
N SER A 2 27.17 18.56 2.86
CA SER A 2 26.12 17.56 3.08
C SER A 2 26.11 16.55 1.92
N ASN A 3 26.00 15.27 2.24
CA ASN A 3 25.87 14.19 1.24
C ASN A 3 24.40 13.78 1.13
N ARG A 4 24.08 12.90 0.19
CA ARG A 4 22.80 12.20 0.17
C ARG A 4 22.81 11.10 1.24
N ASP A 5 22.40 11.43 2.45
CA ASP A 5 22.59 10.61 3.65
C ASP A 5 21.32 9.97 4.21
N ILE A 6 20.23 10.00 3.46
CA ILE A 6 18.95 9.35 3.78
C ILE A 6 18.55 8.43 2.64
N ILE A 7 18.60 7.12 2.88
CA ILE A 7 18.16 6.08 1.95
C ILE A 7 16.85 5.49 2.45
N VAL A 8 15.80 5.55 1.65
CA VAL A 8 14.48 4.95 1.97
C VAL A 8 14.15 3.87 0.94
N ILE A 9 13.83 2.67 1.41
CA ILE A 9 13.60 1.49 0.57
C ILE A 9 12.21 0.95 0.86
N GLY A 10 11.43 0.75 -0.21
CA GLY A 10 10.09 0.17 -0.16
C GLY A 10 9.97 -1.06 -1.04
N GLY A 11 9.18 -2.03 -0.61
CA GLY A 11 8.89 -3.22 -1.40
C GLY A 11 7.80 -4.10 -0.80
N SER A 12 7.39 -5.13 -1.54
CA SER A 12 6.34 -6.06 -1.13
C SER A 12 6.67 -7.48 -1.59
N SER A 13 5.77 -8.13 -2.32
CA SER A 13 5.96 -9.47 -2.86
C SER A 13 7.27 -9.57 -3.66
N GLY A 14 8.13 -10.55 -3.33
CA GLY A 14 9.40 -10.76 -4.01
C GLY A 14 10.55 -9.83 -3.60
N ALA A 15 10.32 -8.81 -2.74
CA ALA A 15 11.33 -7.84 -2.37
C ALA A 15 12.40 -8.35 -1.37
N THR A 16 12.17 -9.48 -0.70
CA THR A 16 13.09 -9.99 0.33
C THR A 16 14.46 -10.36 -0.23
N ALA A 17 14.52 -10.98 -1.40
CA ALA A 17 15.79 -11.37 -2.02
C ALA A 17 16.60 -10.17 -2.51
N PRO A 18 16.02 -9.21 -3.29
CA PRO A 18 16.70 -7.96 -3.63
C PRO A 18 17.16 -7.17 -2.39
N LEU A 19 16.34 -7.09 -1.35
CA LEU A 19 16.75 -6.39 -0.12
C LEU A 19 17.97 -7.03 0.54
N LYS A 20 18.01 -8.37 0.63
CA LYS A 20 19.19 -9.08 1.15
C LYS A 20 20.45 -8.76 0.35
N GLN A 21 20.33 -8.75 -0.98
CA GLN A 21 21.43 -8.42 -1.87
C GLN A 21 21.92 -7.00 -1.63
N ILE A 22 21.01 -6.02 -1.58
CA ILE A 22 21.33 -4.63 -1.29
C ILE A 22 22.08 -4.51 0.04
N LEU A 23 21.57 -5.12 1.12
CA LEU A 23 22.20 -5.03 2.44
C LEU A 23 23.59 -5.69 2.50
N ALA A 24 23.79 -6.78 1.75
CA ALA A 24 25.09 -7.45 1.63
C ALA A 24 26.13 -6.60 0.89
N ASP A 25 25.70 -5.88 -0.15
CA ASP A 25 26.57 -5.12 -1.06
C ASP A 25 26.75 -3.67 -0.61
N LEU A 26 25.92 -3.14 0.30
CA LEU A 26 26.13 -1.83 0.90
C LEU A 26 27.49 -1.76 1.59
N HIS A 27 28.26 -0.72 1.23
CA HIS A 27 29.58 -0.51 1.81
C HIS A 27 29.46 -0.26 3.33
N PRO A 28 30.31 -0.88 4.17
CA PRO A 28 30.23 -0.73 5.63
C PRO A 28 30.38 0.72 6.14
N ASP A 29 31.08 1.57 5.36
CA ASP A 29 31.27 3.00 5.66
C ASP A 29 30.30 3.90 4.89
N VAL A 30 29.13 3.39 4.47
CA VAL A 30 28.14 4.21 3.78
C VAL A 30 27.70 5.38 4.67
N PRO A 31 27.84 6.65 4.20
CA PRO A 31 27.57 7.81 5.06
C PRO A 31 26.06 8.17 5.11
N ALA A 32 25.21 7.15 5.12
CA ALA A 32 23.75 7.31 5.09
C ALA A 32 23.04 6.44 6.12
N ALA A 33 21.88 6.90 6.63
CA ALA A 33 20.93 6.09 7.35
C ALA A 33 19.96 5.43 6.37
N VAL A 34 19.64 4.15 6.59
CA VAL A 34 18.79 3.35 5.69
C VAL A 34 17.48 3.01 6.39
N PHE A 35 16.36 3.35 5.79
CA PHE A 35 15.02 3.08 6.32
C PHE A 35 14.27 2.15 5.38
N ILE A 36 13.64 1.10 5.93
CA ILE A 36 13.03 0.04 5.13
C ILE A 36 11.59 -0.19 5.57
N VAL A 37 10.69 -0.17 4.59
CA VAL A 37 9.31 -0.63 4.74
C VAL A 37 9.07 -1.77 3.74
N LEU A 38 8.80 -2.97 4.27
CA LEU A 38 8.29 -4.09 3.48
C LEU A 38 6.90 -4.47 3.94
N HIS A 39 5.99 -4.72 2.98
CA HIS A 39 4.68 -5.27 3.28
C HIS A 39 4.81 -6.77 3.57
N LEU A 40 4.84 -7.11 4.84
CA LEU A 40 4.91 -8.49 5.31
C LEU A 40 3.70 -8.80 6.19
N PRO A 41 3.21 -10.06 6.20
CA PRO A 41 2.29 -10.50 7.22
C PRO A 41 2.86 -10.23 8.62
N ALA A 42 2.00 -10.00 9.61
CA ALA A 42 2.43 -9.65 10.98
C ALA A 42 3.44 -10.66 11.57
N GLN A 43 3.32 -11.94 11.20
CA GLN A 43 4.25 -13.01 11.60
C GLN A 43 5.63 -12.92 10.90
N GLY A 44 5.72 -12.22 9.77
CA GLY A 44 6.96 -12.11 8.97
C GLY A 44 7.95 -11.07 9.46
N ILE A 45 7.56 -10.18 10.37
CA ILE A 45 8.39 -9.03 10.79
C ILE A 45 9.59 -9.45 11.64
N GLY A 46 9.43 -10.42 12.53
CA GLY A 46 10.56 -11.00 13.27
C GLY A 46 11.56 -11.70 12.33
N ILE A 47 11.06 -12.27 11.24
CA ILE A 47 11.90 -12.89 10.21
C ILE A 47 12.68 -11.81 9.45
N LEU A 48 12.06 -10.68 9.12
CA LEU A 48 12.72 -9.59 8.40
C LEU A 48 13.91 -9.03 9.19
N SER A 49 13.76 -8.80 10.51
CA SER A 49 14.86 -8.30 11.33
C SER A 49 16.03 -9.28 11.39
N THR A 50 15.74 -10.59 11.55
CA THR A 50 16.76 -11.64 11.54
C THR A 50 17.45 -11.75 10.17
N VAL A 51 16.66 -11.68 9.09
CA VAL A 51 17.15 -11.73 7.72
C VAL A 51 18.02 -10.52 7.39
N ALA A 52 17.59 -9.31 7.78
CA ALA A 52 18.33 -8.08 7.52
C ALA A 52 19.62 -8.04 8.33
N ALA A 53 19.61 -8.42 9.60
CA ALA A 53 20.77 -8.48 10.48
C ALA A 53 21.82 -9.51 9.99
N GLY A 54 21.37 -10.62 9.38
CA GLY A 54 22.27 -11.66 8.85
C GLY A 54 22.76 -11.39 7.43
N ALA A 55 22.17 -10.43 6.71
CA ALA A 55 22.47 -10.18 5.30
C ALA A 55 23.61 -9.18 5.09
N GLY A 56 23.75 -8.18 5.95
CA GLY A 56 24.66 -7.06 5.76
C GLY A 56 25.64 -6.84 6.90
N ARG A 57 26.46 -5.79 6.76
CA ARG A 57 27.48 -5.40 7.75
C ARG A 57 27.03 -4.24 8.64
N LEU A 58 25.93 -3.58 8.28
CA LEU A 58 25.41 -2.44 9.02
C LEU A 58 24.55 -2.91 10.20
N PRO A 59 24.60 -2.24 11.37
CA PRO A 59 23.71 -2.50 12.48
C PRO A 59 22.23 -2.31 12.06
N VAL A 60 21.38 -3.27 12.41
CA VAL A 60 19.93 -3.27 12.08
C VAL A 60 19.11 -3.06 13.34
N HIS A 61 18.20 -2.10 13.28
CA HIS A 61 17.32 -1.73 14.40
C HIS A 61 15.85 -1.82 13.97
N GLN A 62 15.02 -2.30 14.89
CA GLN A 62 13.58 -2.10 14.78
C GLN A 62 13.26 -0.66 15.17
N ALA A 63 12.59 0.08 14.30
CA ALA A 63 12.22 1.46 14.57
C ALA A 63 11.30 1.57 15.80
N THR A 64 11.58 2.53 16.68
CA THR A 64 10.75 2.92 17.81
C THR A 64 10.44 4.41 17.77
N ASP A 65 9.31 4.81 18.35
CA ASP A 65 8.90 6.22 18.35
C ASP A 65 9.87 7.10 19.14
N GLY A 66 10.23 8.25 18.55
CA GLY A 66 11.22 9.18 19.13
C GLY A 66 12.68 8.71 19.02
N MET A 67 12.97 7.57 18.39
CA MET A 67 14.34 7.09 18.21
C MET A 67 15.14 8.07 17.33
N LYS A 68 16.30 8.51 17.83
CA LYS A 68 17.27 9.23 17.01
C LYS A 68 17.98 8.25 16.09
N PHE A 69 18.09 8.58 14.81
CA PHE A 69 18.78 7.74 13.86
C PHE A 69 20.21 8.24 13.56
N GLU A 70 21.07 7.30 13.17
CA GLU A 70 22.48 7.53 12.89
C GLU A 70 22.83 7.02 11.50
N ARG A 71 23.85 7.63 10.87
CA ARG A 71 24.40 7.16 9.60
C ARG A 71 25.09 5.81 9.79
N GLY A 72 25.11 4.99 8.75
CA GLY A 72 25.68 3.64 8.81
C GLY A 72 24.77 2.64 9.55
N HIS A 73 23.51 2.97 9.80
CA HIS A 73 22.55 2.11 10.48
C HIS A 73 21.31 1.87 9.61
N VAL A 74 20.66 0.72 9.80
CA VAL A 74 19.45 0.30 9.11
C VAL A 74 18.28 0.28 10.10
N TYR A 75 17.16 0.87 9.70
CA TYR A 75 15.93 0.98 10.52
C TYR A 75 14.77 0.33 9.81
N LEU A 76 14.13 -0.65 10.45
CA LEU A 76 13.00 -1.40 9.91
C LEU A 76 11.67 -0.84 10.43
N GLY A 77 10.69 -0.69 9.55
CA GLY A 77 9.34 -0.26 9.91
C GLY A 77 8.67 -1.19 10.91
N ALA A 78 7.99 -0.60 11.90
CA ALA A 78 7.23 -1.34 12.91
C ALA A 78 5.85 -1.77 12.37
N PRO A 79 5.34 -2.95 12.78
CA PRO A 79 3.98 -3.38 12.42
C PRO A 79 2.93 -2.37 12.86
N ASP A 80 1.89 -2.22 12.04
CA ASP A 80 0.72 -1.40 12.35
C ASP A 80 1.04 0.07 12.70
N HIS A 81 2.20 0.57 12.26
CA HIS A 81 2.60 1.97 12.39
C HIS A 81 3.27 2.44 11.09
N HIS A 82 2.97 3.66 10.65
CA HIS A 82 3.74 4.29 9.58
C HIS A 82 5.11 4.69 10.11
N LEU A 83 6.17 4.28 9.41
CA LEU A 83 7.53 4.73 9.66
C LEU A 83 7.69 6.11 9.04
N LEU A 84 7.87 7.13 9.85
CA LEU A 84 8.01 8.52 9.41
C LEU A 84 9.34 9.09 9.90
N LEU A 85 9.91 10.01 9.13
CA LEU A 85 11.09 10.78 9.52
C LEU A 85 10.67 12.20 9.92
N SER A 86 11.26 12.71 11.01
CA SER A 86 11.02 14.07 11.51
C SER A 86 12.34 14.65 12.04
N GLY A 87 13.01 15.47 11.23
CA GLY A 87 14.37 15.93 11.54
C GLY A 87 15.32 14.73 11.65
N ASP A 88 16.01 14.59 12.77
CA ASP A 88 16.95 13.49 13.05
C ASP A 88 16.33 12.34 13.87
N HIS A 89 14.99 12.29 13.96
CA HIS A 89 14.26 11.28 14.72
C HIS A 89 13.26 10.50 13.86
N ILE A 90 13.02 9.28 14.29
CA ILE A 90 11.95 8.42 13.78
C ILE A 90 10.66 8.76 14.55
N ARG A 91 9.54 8.90 13.82
CA ARG A 91 8.19 8.96 14.38
C ARG A 91 7.38 7.77 13.89
N LEU A 92 6.71 7.08 14.80
CA LEU A 92 5.78 6.00 14.47
C LEU A 92 4.35 6.54 14.42
N GLY A 93 3.87 6.80 13.21
CA GLY A 93 2.53 7.33 12.97
C GLY A 93 1.43 6.27 13.08
N ARG A 94 0.30 6.62 13.72
CA ARG A 94 -0.92 5.80 13.77
C ARG A 94 -2.03 6.35 12.87
N GLY A 95 -1.67 7.11 11.85
CA GLY A 95 -2.62 7.56 10.83
C GLY A 95 -3.35 6.41 10.15
N PRO A 96 -4.43 6.71 9.41
CA PRO A 96 -5.17 5.71 8.66
C PRO A 96 -4.28 4.93 7.68
N ARG A 97 -4.73 3.71 7.32
CA ARG A 97 -4.02 2.91 6.30
C ARG A 97 -4.00 3.65 4.97
N GLU A 98 -2.89 3.54 4.28
CA GLU A 98 -2.72 3.99 2.90
C GLU A 98 -2.49 2.77 2.01
N ASN A 99 -3.14 2.70 0.86
CA ASN A 99 -3.10 1.54 -0.03
C ASN A 99 -3.36 0.21 0.71
N MET A 100 -4.31 0.24 1.66
CA MET A 100 -4.74 -0.87 2.53
C MET A 100 -3.70 -1.33 3.57
N VAL A 101 -2.51 -0.76 3.60
CA VAL A 101 -1.39 -1.21 4.44
C VAL A 101 -0.99 -0.18 5.51
N ARG A 102 -0.36 -0.66 6.57
CA ARG A 102 0.36 0.11 7.58
C ARG A 102 1.43 -0.79 8.21
N PRO A 103 2.73 -0.49 8.00
CA PRO A 103 3.30 0.69 7.33
C PRO A 103 2.99 0.75 5.83
N ALA A 104 2.85 1.97 5.30
CA ALA A 104 2.85 2.25 3.87
C ALA A 104 4.20 2.82 3.43
N ILE A 105 4.66 2.44 2.25
CA ILE A 105 5.91 2.94 1.66
C ILE A 105 5.77 4.43 1.35
N ASP A 106 4.63 4.83 0.81
CA ASP A 106 4.32 6.22 0.48
C ASP A 106 4.49 7.16 1.69
N ALA A 107 4.07 6.75 2.87
CA ALA A 107 4.18 7.54 4.10
C ALA A 107 5.66 7.77 4.50
N LEU A 108 6.50 6.72 4.43
CA LEU A 108 7.94 6.85 4.66
C LEU A 108 8.57 7.80 3.65
N PHE A 109 8.30 7.61 2.37
CA PHE A 109 8.91 8.39 1.29
C PHE A 109 8.52 9.86 1.36
N ARG A 110 7.23 10.19 1.60
CA ARG A 110 6.78 11.57 1.77
C ARG A 110 7.40 12.25 2.99
N SER A 111 7.49 11.56 4.13
CA SER A 111 8.12 12.15 5.32
C SER A 111 9.62 12.39 5.12
N ALA A 112 10.33 11.47 4.45
CA ALA A 112 11.72 11.66 4.06
C ALA A 112 11.88 12.86 3.12
N ALA A 113 11.05 12.95 2.08
CA ALA A 113 11.05 14.08 1.14
C ALA A 113 10.81 15.41 1.84
N LEU A 114 9.81 15.48 2.74
CA LEU A 114 9.45 16.68 3.49
C LEU A 114 10.60 17.21 4.36
N HIS A 115 11.29 16.31 5.06
CA HIS A 115 12.27 16.72 6.07
C HIS A 115 13.72 16.77 5.56
N HIS A 116 14.03 16.05 4.48
CA HIS A 116 15.41 15.91 4.00
C HIS A 116 15.60 16.35 2.54
N GLY A 117 14.52 16.50 1.77
CA GLY A 117 14.55 17.04 0.40
C GLY A 117 15.58 16.34 -0.50
N PRO A 118 16.55 17.10 -1.07
CA PRO A 118 17.52 16.57 -2.03
C PRO A 118 18.52 15.57 -1.43
N ARG A 119 18.56 15.41 -0.11
CA ARG A 119 19.42 14.44 0.58
C ARG A 119 18.87 13.02 0.51
N VAL A 120 17.62 12.84 0.04
CA VAL A 120 16.93 11.56 0.02
C VAL A 120 17.28 10.77 -1.25
N ILE A 121 17.51 9.47 -1.08
CA ILE A 121 17.54 8.46 -2.13
C ILE A 121 16.35 7.51 -1.87
N GLY A 122 15.36 7.50 -2.75
CA GLY A 122 14.21 6.61 -2.67
C GLY A 122 14.37 5.41 -3.60
N VAL A 123 14.07 4.21 -3.09
CA VAL A 123 14.20 2.94 -3.83
C VAL A 123 12.89 2.17 -3.76
N VAL A 124 12.30 1.83 -4.90
CA VAL A 124 11.17 0.91 -5.01
C VAL A 124 11.65 -0.42 -5.56
N LEU A 125 11.35 -1.49 -4.80
CA LEU A 125 11.68 -2.87 -5.15
C LEU A 125 10.44 -3.62 -5.66
N SER A 126 10.60 -4.89 -5.99
CA SER A 126 9.54 -5.85 -6.35
C SER A 126 8.32 -5.73 -5.43
N GLY A 127 7.12 -5.79 -6.01
CA GLY A 127 5.85 -5.73 -5.29
C GLY A 127 4.65 -5.71 -6.22
N LEU A 128 3.48 -5.95 -5.64
CA LEU A 128 2.18 -5.81 -6.30
C LEU A 128 1.58 -4.44 -6.01
N LEU A 129 0.68 -3.98 -6.88
CA LEU A 129 0.03 -2.68 -6.81
C LEU A 129 1.04 -1.51 -6.90
N SER A 130 0.73 -0.37 -6.29
CA SER A 130 1.41 0.90 -6.57
C SER A 130 1.84 1.67 -5.31
N ASP A 131 1.87 1.05 -4.12
CA ASP A 131 2.39 1.74 -2.93
C ASP A 131 3.89 2.05 -3.10
N GLY A 132 4.29 3.25 -2.71
CA GLY A 132 5.63 3.79 -2.96
C GLY A 132 5.75 4.64 -4.23
N ALA A 133 4.84 4.49 -5.20
CA ALA A 133 4.88 5.27 -6.44
C ALA A 133 4.62 6.76 -6.19
N ALA A 134 3.61 7.11 -5.40
CA ALA A 134 3.30 8.49 -5.03
C ALA A 134 4.37 9.09 -4.11
N GLY A 135 4.90 8.29 -3.19
CA GLY A 135 6.00 8.70 -2.32
C GLY A 135 7.31 8.93 -3.10
N LEU A 136 7.60 8.10 -4.10
CA LEU A 136 8.76 8.28 -4.97
C LEU A 136 8.65 9.59 -5.79
N ASN A 137 7.44 9.87 -6.30
CA ASN A 137 7.17 11.17 -6.94
C ASN A 137 7.35 12.34 -5.97
N ALA A 138 6.95 12.21 -4.71
CA ALA A 138 7.19 13.25 -3.70
C ALA A 138 8.70 13.48 -3.46
N ILE A 139 9.51 12.41 -3.42
CA ILE A 139 10.97 12.52 -3.34
C ILE A 139 11.52 13.30 -4.54
N LYS A 140 11.08 12.95 -5.75
CA LYS A 140 11.47 13.66 -6.99
C LYS A 140 11.11 15.14 -6.94
N ARG A 141 9.87 15.47 -6.56
CA ARG A 141 9.38 16.85 -6.42
C ARG A 141 10.15 17.66 -5.38
N CYS A 142 10.77 17.03 -4.40
CA CYS A 142 11.62 17.67 -3.38
C CYS A 142 13.11 17.67 -3.74
N GLY A 143 13.48 17.26 -4.97
CA GLY A 143 14.86 17.27 -5.47
C GLY A 143 15.71 16.06 -5.04
N GLY A 144 15.10 15.03 -4.45
CA GLY A 144 15.76 13.78 -4.11
C GLY A 144 16.00 12.88 -5.33
N MET A 145 16.81 11.84 -5.15
CA MET A 145 17.15 10.83 -6.15
C MET A 145 16.14 9.68 -6.10
N THR A 146 15.68 9.24 -7.25
CA THR A 146 14.67 8.18 -7.37
C THR A 146 15.19 6.99 -8.15
N ILE A 147 15.08 5.80 -7.55
CA ILE A 147 15.61 4.56 -8.10
C ILE A 147 14.51 3.51 -8.08
N VAL A 148 14.44 2.71 -9.12
CA VAL A 148 13.50 1.61 -9.25
C VAL A 148 14.27 0.35 -9.61
N GLN A 149 13.95 -0.76 -8.94
CA GLN A 149 14.44 -2.08 -9.37
C GLN A 149 13.95 -2.37 -10.79
N ASP A 150 14.79 -2.94 -11.63
CA ASP A 150 14.42 -3.31 -13.00
C ASP A 150 13.20 -4.24 -13.00
N PRO A 151 12.07 -3.83 -13.60
CA PRO A 151 10.86 -4.67 -13.66
C PRO A 151 11.08 -6.00 -14.38
N LEU A 152 12.05 -6.08 -15.28
CA LEU A 152 12.31 -7.31 -16.06
C LEU A 152 12.87 -8.46 -15.22
N GLU A 153 13.49 -8.16 -14.07
CA GLU A 153 14.00 -9.18 -13.15
C GLU A 153 13.13 -9.33 -11.88
N ALA A 154 12.25 -8.37 -11.63
CA ALA A 154 11.43 -8.35 -10.42
C ALA A 154 10.43 -9.52 -10.42
N ILE A 155 10.34 -10.25 -9.31
CA ILE A 155 9.37 -11.34 -9.12
C ILE A 155 7.93 -10.83 -9.29
N ALA A 156 7.65 -9.62 -8.78
CA ALA A 156 6.40 -8.90 -8.99
C ALA A 156 6.75 -7.52 -9.58
N ALA A 157 6.56 -7.38 -10.88
CA ALA A 157 7.00 -6.22 -11.65
C ALA A 157 6.07 -5.00 -11.51
N GLU A 158 4.85 -5.19 -10.99
CA GLU A 158 3.80 -4.16 -11.00
C GLU A 158 4.22 -2.91 -10.23
N MET A 159 4.69 -3.05 -8.99
CA MET A 159 5.13 -1.91 -8.16
C MET A 159 6.30 -1.14 -8.78
N PRO A 160 7.38 -1.78 -9.27
CA PRO A 160 8.42 -1.09 -10.04
C PRO A 160 7.90 -0.37 -11.28
N GLN A 161 7.01 -0.98 -12.07
CA GLN A 161 6.43 -0.36 -13.26
C GLN A 161 5.62 0.89 -12.90
N ARG A 162 4.74 0.81 -11.90
CA ARG A 162 3.96 1.96 -11.42
C ARG A 162 4.84 3.08 -10.87
N ALA A 163 5.94 2.74 -10.21
CA ALA A 163 6.90 3.72 -9.71
C ALA A 163 7.63 4.45 -10.86
N LEU A 164 8.00 3.73 -11.93
CA LEU A 164 8.57 4.33 -13.14
C LEU A 164 7.59 5.29 -13.85
N GLU A 165 6.32 4.89 -13.97
CA GLU A 165 5.26 5.71 -14.58
C GLU A 165 5.00 7.00 -13.78
N ALA A 166 4.96 6.90 -12.44
CA ALA A 166 4.58 8.01 -11.57
C ALA A 166 5.68 9.05 -11.38
N ALA A 167 6.94 8.64 -11.26
CA ALA A 167 8.02 9.50 -10.81
C ALA A 167 9.03 9.88 -11.90
N THR A 168 8.96 9.31 -13.10
CA THR A 168 10.04 9.44 -14.09
C THR A 168 11.39 9.20 -13.41
N ALA A 169 11.57 7.98 -12.86
CA ALA A 169 12.70 7.66 -11.99
C ALA A 169 14.05 8.00 -12.63
N ASP A 170 15.00 8.45 -11.82
CA ASP A 170 16.33 8.83 -12.30
C ASP A 170 17.12 7.60 -12.76
N LEU A 171 16.95 6.47 -12.07
CA LEU A 171 17.63 5.23 -12.40
C LEU A 171 16.67 4.03 -12.34
N CYS A 172 16.82 3.11 -13.28
CA CYS A 172 16.25 1.77 -13.25
C CYS A 172 17.38 0.77 -13.23
N VAL A 173 17.51 -0.02 -12.15
CA VAL A 173 18.75 -0.75 -11.84
C VAL A 173 18.43 -2.18 -11.40
N PRO A 174 19.15 -3.20 -11.91
CA PRO A 174 19.06 -4.57 -11.39
C PRO A 174 19.43 -4.65 -9.90
N ALA A 175 18.78 -5.55 -9.16
CA ALA A 175 19.00 -5.75 -7.72
C ALA A 175 20.48 -5.93 -7.36
N ALA A 176 21.21 -6.69 -8.18
CA ALA A 176 22.64 -6.96 -8.01
C ALA A 176 23.56 -5.73 -8.10
N ARG A 177 23.02 -4.60 -8.57
CA ARG A 177 23.79 -3.34 -8.69
C ARG A 177 23.34 -2.29 -7.67
N LEU A 178 22.18 -2.50 -7.01
CA LEU A 178 21.59 -1.49 -6.13
C LEU A 178 22.48 -1.15 -4.93
N GLY A 179 23.14 -2.13 -4.30
CA GLY A 179 24.01 -1.89 -3.15
C GLY A 179 25.19 -0.97 -3.47
N ASP A 180 25.88 -1.24 -4.59
CA ASP A 180 26.99 -0.42 -5.07
C ASP A 180 26.52 0.99 -5.45
N VAL A 181 25.45 1.08 -6.26
CA VAL A 181 24.88 2.36 -6.71
C VAL A 181 24.47 3.23 -5.53
N LEU A 182 23.80 2.66 -4.50
CA LEU A 182 23.43 3.38 -3.30
C LEU A 182 24.64 3.87 -2.51
N SER A 183 25.68 3.05 -2.43
CA SER A 183 26.94 3.40 -1.74
C SER A 183 27.70 4.54 -2.45
N GLU A 184 27.65 4.59 -3.78
CA GLU A 184 28.22 5.67 -4.60
C GLU A 184 27.42 6.96 -4.44
N LEU A 185 26.10 6.91 -4.68
CA LEU A 185 25.21 8.07 -4.59
C LEU A 185 25.16 8.70 -3.18
N ALA A 186 25.31 7.89 -2.14
CA ALA A 186 25.36 8.39 -0.76
C ALA A 186 26.61 9.27 -0.49
N ARG A 187 27.64 9.16 -1.30
CA ARG A 187 28.86 10.00 -1.19
C ARG A 187 28.78 11.28 -2.00
N GLU A 188 27.83 11.37 -2.91
CA GLU A 188 27.65 12.55 -3.75
C GLU A 188 26.97 13.70 -2.99
N ALA A 189 27.27 14.93 -3.41
CA ALA A 189 26.56 16.09 -2.92
C ALA A 189 25.09 16.08 -3.40
N PRO A 190 24.13 16.48 -2.55
CA PRO A 190 22.73 16.60 -2.95
C PRO A 190 22.56 17.70 -3.98
N GLY A 191 21.49 17.60 -4.79
CA GLY A 191 21.07 18.66 -5.69
C GLY A 191 20.56 19.90 -4.95
N ALA A 192 19.99 20.87 -5.69
CA ALA A 192 19.37 22.03 -5.12
C ALA A 192 18.07 21.64 -4.36
N ALA A 193 17.83 22.29 -3.23
CA ALA A 193 16.56 22.16 -2.53
C ALA A 193 15.42 22.80 -3.36
N LEU A 194 14.33 22.08 -3.53
CA LEU A 194 13.12 22.56 -4.19
C LEU A 194 12.06 22.97 -3.15
N PRO A 195 11.14 23.88 -3.49
CA PRO A 195 10.02 24.22 -2.61
C PRO A 195 9.17 23.02 -2.30
N ILE A 196 8.82 22.84 -1.03
CA ILE A 196 7.96 21.75 -0.59
C ILE A 196 6.51 22.11 -0.85
N ALA A 197 5.81 21.31 -1.62
CA ALA A 197 4.40 21.51 -1.92
C ALA A 197 3.51 21.23 -0.67
N PRO A 198 2.43 22.02 -0.45
CA PRO A 198 1.58 21.90 0.74
C PRO A 198 0.94 20.53 0.92
N ASP A 199 0.61 19.83 -0.18
CA ASP A 199 0.04 18.50 -0.19
C ASP A 199 0.93 17.47 0.52
N ILE A 200 2.26 17.52 0.30
CA ILE A 200 3.22 16.61 0.92
C ILE A 200 3.20 16.77 2.44
N ARG A 201 3.20 18.01 2.93
CA ARG A 201 3.16 18.27 4.37
C ARG A 201 1.88 17.74 5.01
N LEU A 202 0.73 18.06 4.43
CA LEU A 202 -0.56 17.65 4.93
C LEU A 202 -0.70 16.11 4.98
N GLU A 203 -0.22 15.42 3.96
CA GLU A 203 -0.27 13.95 3.93
C GLU A 203 0.64 13.31 4.98
N VAL A 204 1.78 13.91 5.30
CA VAL A 204 2.65 13.46 6.40
C VAL A 204 1.98 13.66 7.76
N GLU A 205 1.29 14.78 7.98
CA GLU A 205 0.52 15.04 9.20
C GLU A 205 -0.61 14.02 9.38
N ILE A 206 -1.34 13.67 8.29
CA ILE A 206 -2.35 12.60 8.31
C ILE A 206 -1.71 11.24 8.69
N ALA A 207 -0.61 10.87 8.05
CA ALA A 207 0.08 9.61 8.33
C ALA A 207 0.62 9.55 9.78
N ALA A 208 0.97 10.69 10.36
CA ALA A 208 1.35 10.82 11.76
C ALA A 208 0.17 10.60 12.73
N GLY A 209 -1.07 10.72 12.25
CA GLY A 209 -2.29 10.56 13.05
C GLY A 209 -2.93 11.89 13.46
N GLU A 210 -2.54 13.01 12.87
CA GLU A 210 -3.16 14.29 13.12
C GLU A 210 -4.54 14.35 12.44
N ARG A 211 -5.52 14.92 13.15
CA ARG A 211 -6.88 15.04 12.63
C ARG A 211 -6.95 16.21 11.66
N ILE A 212 -7.38 15.94 10.44
CA ILE A 212 -7.58 16.97 9.43
C ILE A 212 -9.08 17.18 9.25
N GLY A 213 -9.50 18.46 9.38
CA GLY A 213 -10.89 18.84 9.09
C GLY A 213 -11.17 18.76 7.59
N SER A 214 -12.46 18.55 7.22
CA SER A 214 -12.90 18.52 5.83
C SER A 214 -12.53 19.78 5.03
N ALA A 215 -12.47 20.93 5.68
CA ALA A 215 -12.06 22.19 5.06
C ALA A 215 -10.60 22.15 4.57
N ILE A 216 -9.70 21.55 5.37
CA ILE A 216 -8.28 21.44 5.01
C ILE A 216 -8.08 20.40 3.89
N LEU A 217 -8.85 19.30 3.91
CA LEU A 217 -8.81 18.33 2.83
C LEU A 217 -9.24 18.94 1.48
N ALA A 218 -10.19 19.86 1.48
CA ALA A 218 -10.66 20.55 0.28
C ALA A 218 -9.58 21.40 -0.43
N ASP A 219 -8.52 21.79 0.29
CA ASP A 219 -7.39 22.51 -0.31
C ASP A 219 -6.59 21.61 -1.26
N ILE A 220 -6.51 20.31 -0.99
CA ILE A 220 -5.70 19.35 -1.76
C ILE A 220 -6.52 18.33 -2.54
N ALA A 221 -7.83 18.23 -2.35
CA ALA A 221 -8.67 17.20 -2.97
C ALA A 221 -10.09 17.69 -3.21
N ASP A 222 -10.72 17.23 -4.30
CA ASP A 222 -12.11 17.52 -4.66
C ASP A 222 -12.99 16.29 -4.42
N PRO A 223 -14.23 16.43 -3.87
CA PRO A 223 -15.12 15.30 -3.63
C PRO A 223 -15.41 14.48 -4.89
N ALA A 224 -15.29 13.17 -4.82
CA ALA A 224 -15.62 12.22 -5.87
C ALA A 224 -16.89 11.43 -5.53
N ALA A 225 -17.60 10.94 -6.54
CA ALA A 225 -18.76 10.07 -6.35
C ALA A 225 -18.32 8.62 -6.04
N LEU A 226 -17.39 8.46 -5.11
CA LEU A 226 -16.80 7.18 -4.71
C LEU A 226 -16.85 7.05 -3.18
N THR A 227 -17.00 5.81 -2.71
CA THR A 227 -17.08 5.48 -1.28
C THR A 227 -15.79 4.80 -0.83
N CYS A 228 -15.28 5.20 0.34
CA CYS A 228 -14.09 4.60 0.94
C CYS A 228 -14.39 3.15 1.38
N PRO A 229 -13.67 2.15 0.86
CA PRO A 229 -13.88 0.75 1.24
C PRO A 229 -13.68 0.46 2.74
N ALA A 230 -12.78 1.20 3.40
CA ALA A 230 -12.44 0.96 4.79
C ALA A 230 -13.44 1.56 5.80
N CYS A 231 -14.10 2.70 5.49
CA CYS A 231 -14.94 3.39 6.47
C CYS A 231 -16.31 3.84 5.94
N GLY A 232 -16.63 3.62 4.66
CA GLY A 232 -17.89 4.03 4.05
C GLY A 232 -18.04 5.54 3.80
N GLY A 233 -17.02 6.36 4.12
CA GLY A 233 -17.03 7.80 3.89
C GLY A 233 -16.78 8.17 2.43
N VAL A 234 -17.13 9.41 2.05
CA VAL A 234 -16.88 9.94 0.71
C VAL A 234 -15.37 10.03 0.46
N LEU A 235 -14.94 9.57 -0.71
CA LEU A 235 -13.60 9.78 -1.23
C LEU A 235 -13.52 11.12 -1.96
N SER A 236 -12.36 11.76 -1.88
CA SER A 236 -12.01 12.93 -2.68
C SER A 236 -10.82 12.60 -3.56
N ASP A 237 -10.85 13.10 -4.79
CA ASP A 237 -9.75 12.99 -5.76
C ASP A 237 -8.65 13.99 -5.40
N VAL A 238 -7.43 13.52 -5.20
CA VAL A 238 -6.29 14.37 -4.81
C VAL A 238 -5.80 15.12 -6.06
N LYS A 239 -5.81 16.45 -5.99
CA LYS A 239 -5.45 17.35 -7.09
C LYS A 239 -4.03 17.09 -7.59
N GLU A 240 -3.85 17.09 -8.91
CA GLU A 240 -2.53 16.97 -9.57
C GLU A 240 -1.69 15.76 -9.08
N ALA A 241 -2.34 14.73 -8.54
CA ALA A 241 -1.63 13.56 -8.03
C ALA A 241 -1.14 12.64 -9.16
N HIS A 242 0.12 12.27 -9.11
CA HIS A 242 0.70 11.24 -9.94
C HIS A 242 1.35 10.16 -9.05
N PRO A 243 0.86 8.92 -9.03
CA PRO A 243 -0.34 8.41 -9.73
C PRO A 243 -1.64 9.03 -9.20
N MET A 244 -2.78 8.85 -9.93
CA MET A 244 -4.12 9.26 -9.46
C MET A 244 -4.42 8.64 -8.08
N ARG A 245 -4.88 9.45 -7.13
CA ARG A 245 -5.11 9.04 -5.75
C ARG A 245 -6.40 9.61 -5.17
N PHE A 246 -6.96 8.86 -4.26
CA PHE A 246 -8.18 9.21 -3.53
C PHE A 246 -7.92 9.21 -2.03
N ARG A 247 -8.58 10.11 -1.30
CA ARG A 247 -8.50 10.18 0.16
C ARG A 247 -9.87 10.46 0.76
N CYS A 248 -10.24 9.79 1.85
CA CYS A 248 -11.47 10.09 2.58
C CYS A 248 -11.22 11.06 3.73
N GLN A 249 -12.30 11.58 4.34
CA GLN A 249 -12.23 12.52 5.47
C GLN A 249 -11.59 11.93 6.74
N VAL A 250 -11.64 10.59 6.92
CA VAL A 250 -10.91 9.91 8.01
C VAL A 250 -9.42 9.88 7.75
N GLY A 251 -9.02 10.00 6.46
CA GLY A 251 -7.64 10.02 6.01
C GLY A 251 -7.16 8.73 5.34
N HIS A 252 -8.01 7.71 5.13
CA HIS A 252 -7.62 6.57 4.31
C HIS A 252 -7.27 7.05 2.90
N ALA A 253 -6.18 6.54 2.35
CA ALA A 253 -5.70 6.89 1.02
C ALA A 253 -5.55 5.66 0.14
N TYR A 254 -5.82 5.85 -1.15
CA TYR A 254 -5.71 4.81 -2.16
C TYR A 254 -5.16 5.41 -3.45
N THR A 255 -4.26 4.71 -4.12
CA THR A 255 -4.07 4.88 -5.55
C THR A 255 -5.29 4.33 -6.30
N ALA A 256 -5.49 4.73 -7.56
CA ALA A 256 -6.62 4.22 -8.35
C ALA A 256 -6.58 2.68 -8.47
N ASP A 257 -5.40 2.10 -8.67
CA ASP A 257 -5.23 0.63 -8.75
C ASP A 257 -5.58 -0.06 -7.42
N ALA A 258 -5.11 0.47 -6.30
CA ALA A 258 -5.42 -0.08 -4.98
C ALA A 258 -6.92 0.03 -4.65
N LEU A 259 -7.57 1.13 -5.03
CA LEU A 259 -9.01 1.32 -4.85
C LEU A 259 -9.82 0.34 -5.71
N ALA A 260 -9.48 0.19 -6.99
CA ALA A 260 -10.14 -0.73 -7.90
C ALA A 260 -10.05 -2.17 -7.39
N LYS A 261 -8.87 -2.58 -6.94
CA LYS A 261 -8.65 -3.93 -6.39
C LYS A 261 -9.47 -4.21 -5.13
N GLU A 262 -9.57 -3.21 -4.24
CA GLU A 262 -10.38 -3.34 -3.01
C GLU A 262 -11.88 -3.39 -3.34
N GLN A 263 -12.34 -2.60 -4.32
CA GLN A 263 -13.72 -2.63 -4.78
C GLN A 263 -14.10 -3.96 -5.43
N GLU A 264 -13.19 -4.57 -6.21
CA GLU A 264 -13.40 -5.92 -6.75
C GLU A 264 -13.62 -6.94 -5.63
N GLY A 265 -12.78 -6.92 -4.58
CA GLY A 265 -12.94 -7.79 -3.42
C GLY A 265 -14.27 -7.60 -2.69
N GLN A 266 -14.74 -6.33 -2.55
CA GLN A 266 -16.03 -6.03 -1.95
C GLN A 266 -17.23 -6.52 -2.80
N VAL A 267 -17.17 -6.40 -4.11
CA VAL A 267 -18.19 -6.95 -5.02
C VAL A 267 -18.27 -8.48 -4.88
N ASP A 268 -17.14 -9.16 -4.86
CA ASP A 268 -17.07 -10.61 -4.71
C ASP A 268 -17.68 -11.08 -3.39
N GLU A 269 -17.36 -10.41 -2.27
CA GLU A 269 -17.93 -10.70 -0.95
C GLU A 269 -19.44 -10.43 -0.91
N ALA A 270 -19.91 -9.33 -1.49
CA ALA A 270 -21.33 -9.00 -1.54
C ALA A 270 -22.13 -10.05 -2.33
N LEU A 271 -21.59 -10.53 -3.45
CA LEU A 271 -22.20 -11.59 -4.25
C LEU A 271 -22.27 -12.92 -3.50
N ARG A 272 -21.21 -13.31 -2.76
CA ARG A 272 -21.19 -14.52 -1.92
C ARG A 272 -22.21 -14.44 -0.79
N VAL A 273 -22.33 -13.29 -0.13
CA VAL A 273 -23.34 -13.06 0.92
C VAL A 273 -24.75 -13.15 0.32
N ALA A 274 -24.97 -12.52 -0.83
CA ALA A 274 -26.29 -12.57 -1.51
C ALA A 274 -26.65 -14.03 -1.90
N LEU A 275 -25.69 -14.77 -2.48
CA LEU A 275 -25.90 -16.18 -2.84
C LEU A 275 -26.28 -17.02 -1.62
N ARG A 276 -25.57 -16.91 -0.51
CA ARG A 276 -25.90 -17.62 0.74
C ARG A 276 -27.30 -17.32 1.22
N ILE A 277 -27.69 -16.05 1.26
CA ILE A 277 -29.03 -15.65 1.73
C ILE A 277 -30.13 -16.19 0.82
N ILE A 278 -29.93 -16.21 -0.50
CA ILE A 278 -30.89 -16.73 -1.47
C ILE A 278 -31.02 -18.26 -1.34
N ASP A 279 -29.90 -18.98 -1.18
CA ASP A 279 -29.92 -20.44 -0.94
C ASP A 279 -30.65 -20.81 0.37
N GLU A 280 -30.36 -20.10 1.46
CA GLU A 280 -31.06 -20.25 2.75
C GLU A 280 -32.58 -19.99 2.60
N ARG A 281 -32.93 -18.99 1.82
CA ARG A 281 -34.35 -18.62 1.57
C ARG A 281 -35.03 -19.66 0.71
N ALA A 282 -34.40 -20.23 -0.30
CA ALA A 282 -34.91 -21.33 -1.11
C ALA A 282 -35.20 -22.56 -0.23
N GLU A 283 -34.26 -22.92 0.64
CA GLU A 283 -34.41 -24.03 1.57
C GLU A 283 -35.57 -23.80 2.58
N LEU A 284 -35.68 -22.61 3.18
CA LEU A 284 -36.73 -22.27 4.09
C LEU A 284 -38.10 -22.43 3.43
N VAL A 285 -38.28 -21.84 2.24
CA VAL A 285 -39.55 -21.89 1.50
C VAL A 285 -39.87 -23.32 1.05
N GLN A 286 -38.86 -24.13 0.72
CA GLN A 286 -39.05 -25.55 0.43
C GLN A 286 -39.55 -26.33 1.65
N ARG A 287 -39.07 -26.06 2.86
CA ARG A 287 -39.57 -26.62 4.12
C ARG A 287 -41.02 -26.20 4.39
N MET A 288 -41.38 -24.93 4.10
CA MET A 288 -42.76 -24.44 4.22
C MET A 288 -43.68 -25.16 3.23
N ALA A 289 -43.21 -25.45 2.01
CA ALA A 289 -43.96 -26.26 1.05
C ALA A 289 -44.24 -27.70 1.58
N ALA A 290 -43.18 -28.31 2.16
CA ALA A 290 -43.33 -29.66 2.76
C ALA A 290 -44.27 -29.67 3.94
N ASP A 291 -44.25 -28.63 4.79
CA ASP A 291 -45.16 -28.47 5.92
C ASP A 291 -46.60 -28.31 5.45
N GLY A 292 -46.87 -27.46 4.43
CA GLY A 292 -48.19 -27.29 3.83
C GLY A 292 -48.75 -28.59 3.31
N ARG A 293 -47.92 -29.44 2.67
CA ARG A 293 -48.34 -30.78 2.24
C ARG A 293 -48.75 -31.68 3.41
N ARG A 294 -47.92 -31.73 4.47
CA ARG A 294 -48.21 -32.55 5.66
C ARG A 294 -49.49 -32.15 6.36
N ASN A 295 -49.81 -30.86 6.33
CA ASN A 295 -51.01 -30.30 7.02
C ASN A 295 -52.23 -30.14 6.11
N GLY A 296 -52.30 -30.82 4.97
CA GLY A 296 -53.43 -30.84 4.08
C GLY A 296 -53.75 -29.50 3.40
N ARG A 297 -52.74 -28.65 3.15
CA ARG A 297 -52.86 -27.34 2.52
C ARG A 297 -52.21 -27.30 1.14
N PRO A 298 -52.70 -28.03 0.13
CA PRO A 298 -52.01 -28.26 -1.14
C PRO A 298 -51.77 -26.96 -1.92
N ALA A 299 -52.71 -26.03 -1.98
CA ALA A 299 -52.52 -24.76 -2.70
C ALA A 299 -51.41 -23.89 -2.11
N ILE A 300 -51.29 -23.85 -0.78
CA ILE A 300 -50.21 -23.14 -0.09
C ILE A 300 -48.87 -23.84 -0.34
N ALA A 301 -48.88 -25.17 -0.32
CA ALA A 301 -47.67 -25.96 -0.58
C ALA A 301 -47.15 -25.75 -2.01
N GLU A 302 -48.02 -25.67 -3.01
CA GLU A 302 -47.68 -25.43 -4.40
C GLU A 302 -47.11 -24.03 -4.60
N MET A 303 -47.76 -23.00 -4.01
CA MET A 303 -47.24 -21.62 -4.03
C MET A 303 -45.80 -21.52 -3.49
N TYR A 304 -45.53 -22.18 -2.35
CA TYR A 304 -44.16 -22.19 -1.79
C TYR A 304 -43.19 -22.99 -2.62
N ALA A 305 -43.60 -24.08 -3.25
CA ALA A 305 -42.78 -24.87 -4.12
C ALA A 305 -42.31 -24.08 -5.37
N LEU A 306 -43.26 -23.34 -5.99
CA LEU A 306 -42.93 -22.44 -7.11
C LEU A 306 -41.92 -21.35 -6.68
N ARG A 307 -42.15 -20.74 -5.53
CA ARG A 307 -41.27 -19.71 -4.99
C ARG A 307 -39.86 -20.25 -4.67
N ALA A 308 -39.75 -21.49 -4.20
CA ALA A 308 -38.47 -22.15 -3.97
C ALA A 308 -37.73 -22.39 -5.27
N ALA A 309 -38.41 -22.71 -6.37
CA ALA A 309 -37.84 -22.86 -7.69
C ALA A 309 -37.27 -21.52 -8.21
N GLU A 310 -38.05 -20.45 -8.09
CA GLU A 310 -37.58 -19.10 -8.47
C GLU A 310 -36.31 -18.70 -7.73
N TYR A 311 -36.25 -18.92 -6.41
CA TYR A 311 -35.03 -18.58 -5.63
C TYR A 311 -33.84 -19.44 -6.05
N ARG A 312 -33.99 -20.69 -6.45
CA ARG A 312 -32.90 -21.54 -6.99
C ARG A 312 -32.41 -21.00 -8.32
N GLU A 313 -33.28 -20.53 -9.20
CA GLU A 313 -32.90 -19.90 -10.45
C GLU A 313 -32.07 -18.64 -10.21
N TYR A 314 -32.45 -17.80 -9.24
CA TYR A 314 -31.67 -16.62 -8.84
C TYR A 314 -30.31 -17.01 -8.26
N ALA A 315 -30.27 -18.03 -7.40
CA ALA A 315 -29.01 -18.53 -6.83
C ALA A 315 -28.06 -19.07 -7.94
N ASP A 316 -28.60 -19.80 -8.92
CA ASP A 316 -27.81 -20.33 -10.04
C ASP A 316 -27.31 -19.21 -10.96
N MET A 317 -28.09 -18.13 -11.13
CA MET A 317 -27.64 -16.96 -11.89
C MET A 317 -26.48 -16.28 -11.20
N ILE A 318 -26.56 -15.99 -9.89
CA ILE A 318 -25.49 -15.37 -9.11
C ILE A 318 -24.27 -16.28 -9.05
N ARG A 319 -24.46 -17.60 -8.87
CA ARG A 319 -23.36 -18.57 -8.84
C ARG A 319 -22.55 -18.56 -10.13
N ARG A 320 -23.21 -18.47 -11.29
CA ARG A 320 -22.50 -18.33 -12.57
C ARG A 320 -21.65 -17.04 -12.64
N VAL A 321 -22.17 -15.92 -12.14
CA VAL A 321 -21.42 -14.64 -12.10
C VAL A 321 -20.20 -14.78 -11.20
N VAL A 322 -20.37 -15.32 -9.99
CA VAL A 322 -19.26 -15.54 -9.02
C VAL A 322 -18.18 -16.48 -9.60
N LEU A 323 -18.56 -17.52 -10.30
CA LEU A 323 -17.60 -18.44 -10.92
C LEU A 323 -16.87 -17.79 -12.11
N GLN A 324 -17.54 -16.96 -12.90
CA GLN A 324 -16.91 -16.24 -14.00
C GLN A 324 -15.92 -15.18 -13.52
N SER A 325 -16.15 -14.56 -12.36
CA SER A 325 -15.19 -13.60 -11.78
C SER A 325 -13.90 -14.27 -11.31
N LEU A 326 -13.95 -15.56 -10.95
CA LEU A 326 -12.77 -16.35 -10.57
C LEU A 326 -11.94 -16.84 -11.76
N ASP A 327 -12.55 -16.96 -12.95
CA ASP A 327 -11.90 -17.43 -14.18
C ASP A 327 -11.28 -16.29 -15.02
N LEU A 328 -11.44 -15.03 -14.61
CA LEU A 328 -10.73 -13.93 -15.25
C LEU A 328 -9.25 -14.01 -14.85
N PRO A 329 -8.34 -14.26 -15.80
CA PRO A 329 -6.92 -14.24 -15.49
C PRO A 329 -6.57 -12.86 -14.91
N ASN A 330 -5.80 -12.83 -13.83
CA ASN A 330 -5.15 -11.62 -13.33
C ASN A 330 -4.37 -11.01 -14.52
N ARG A 331 -4.99 -10.06 -15.21
CA ARG A 331 -4.40 -9.28 -16.30
C ARG A 331 -3.63 -8.11 -15.72
#